data_46d6cf8c61e1c0dcba9305f87ac2f40c
#
_entry.id   46d6cf8c61e1c0dcba9305f87ac2f40c
#
_cell.length_a   1.000
_cell.length_b   1.000
_cell.length_c   1.000
_cell.angle_alpha   90.00
_cell.angle_beta   90.00
_cell.angle_gamma   90.00
#
_symmetry.space_group_name_H-M   'P 1'
#
loop_
_entity.id
_entity.type
_entity.pdbx_description
1 polymer ?
#
loop_
_entity_poly.entity_id
_entity_poly.type
_entity_poly.pdbx_seq_one_letter_code
_entity_poly.pdbx_strand_id
1 'polypeptide(L)'
;MKRRLLPILMTLVLVCALPIWAAFVTSGDVTSPLVSTAWATLPDLQAKIDAAADNATITLDSNTEIAATLQITKNLTLDLNGCTLRMTGAGSVLKVSGRATLTITDSSAAKSGTITGGNAEYGGGVYVDDYAALKMTGGCITGCHASRGGGGIYSSGNLYMGGTAKIEKCTGSDDAIWNRENSDIYADGGTVDGTVNNQGTIKRSEGAAAVTVFNGTVYNRSAGKIEAGIYGIYNGTVENNGTITGGTFYGAVMIRKGSLSWVSTGSISGGTFYGSIVNEAGPEQVTGGTFAVRFDTGDGTKPEPELVPWNDKVLRPTSDPEKSGHTFIDWYLGDEKYNFDTPVTAPLTLKAKWEKVPSSGGYYYYPTTDTKADDTKGSPKTADPGVALYAALSLLSLTGLTCATKKR
;
A
#
# COMPACT_ATOMS: atom_id res chain seq x y z
N MET A 1 -37.54 -2.91 43.89
CA MET A 1 -37.81 -2.57 42.47
C MET A 1 -36.59 -2.90 41.62
N LYS A 2 -36.76 -3.91 40.78
CA LYS A 2 -35.69 -4.46 39.92
C LYS A 2 -35.51 -3.58 38.68
N ARG A 3 -34.29 -3.13 38.37
CA ARG A 3 -33.95 -2.66 37.03
C ARG A 3 -32.80 -3.53 36.48
N ARG A 4 -33.12 -4.21 35.40
CA ARG A 4 -32.20 -5.05 34.62
C ARG A 4 -31.30 -4.15 33.78
N LEU A 5 -29.97 -4.36 33.84
CA LEU A 5 -29.01 -3.83 32.89
C LEU A 5 -28.69 -4.95 31.89
N LEU A 6 -28.83 -4.62 30.63
CA LEU A 6 -28.47 -5.43 29.47
C LEU A 6 -26.97 -5.24 29.21
N PRO A 7 -26.17 -6.28 29.04
CA PRO A 7 -24.78 -6.12 28.58
C PRO A 7 -24.69 -6.09 27.05
N ILE A 8 -24.04 -5.07 26.56
CA ILE A 8 -23.65 -4.91 25.16
C ILE A 8 -22.53 -5.92 24.85
N LEU A 9 -22.78 -6.77 23.87
CA LEU A 9 -21.87 -7.80 23.38
C LEU A 9 -20.81 -7.13 22.50
N MET A 10 -19.59 -7.02 23.02
CA MET A 10 -18.41 -6.59 22.27
C MET A 10 -17.74 -7.86 21.75
N THR A 11 -17.89 -8.17 20.46
CA THR A 11 -17.21 -9.27 19.80
C THR A 11 -15.75 -8.89 19.54
N LEU A 12 -14.88 -9.33 20.44
CA LEU A 12 -13.42 -9.31 20.25
C LEU A 12 -13.03 -10.58 19.47
N VAL A 13 -12.59 -10.42 18.23
CA VAL A 13 -11.98 -11.51 17.47
C VAL A 13 -10.56 -11.71 17.98
N LEU A 14 -10.40 -12.69 18.88
CA LEU A 14 -9.09 -13.17 19.32
C LEU A 14 -8.81 -14.49 18.60
N VAL A 15 -7.95 -14.45 17.60
CA VAL A 15 -7.43 -15.66 16.95
C VAL A 15 -5.98 -15.81 17.34
N CYS A 16 -5.68 -16.99 17.89
CA CYS A 16 -4.40 -17.62 18.15
C CYS A 16 -4.00 -17.72 19.61
N ALA A 17 -4.52 -18.75 20.27
CA ALA A 17 -3.79 -19.67 21.15
C ALA A 17 -4.76 -20.77 21.64
N LEU A 18 -4.71 -21.96 21.08
CA LEU A 18 -5.44 -23.11 21.63
C LEU A 18 -4.46 -24.02 22.35
N PRO A 19 -4.70 -24.35 23.63
CA PRO A 19 -4.05 -25.47 24.27
C PRO A 19 -4.72 -26.79 23.84
N ILE A 20 -3.88 -27.80 23.68
CA ILE A 20 -4.24 -29.19 23.36
C ILE A 20 -5.10 -29.76 24.49
N TRP A 21 -6.37 -30.08 24.18
CA TRP A 21 -7.16 -31.01 25.01
C TRP A 21 -7.51 -32.22 24.15
N ALA A 22 -7.06 -33.36 24.62
CA ALA A 22 -7.43 -34.67 24.05
C ALA A 22 -8.93 -34.91 24.30
N ALA A 23 -9.72 -34.98 23.24
CA ALA A 23 -11.06 -35.50 23.30
C ALA A 23 -11.11 -36.91 22.75
N PHE A 24 -11.53 -37.86 23.59
CA PHE A 24 -11.92 -39.21 23.19
C PHE A 24 -13.16 -39.12 22.30
N VAL A 25 -13.07 -39.52 21.06
CA VAL A 25 -14.22 -39.69 20.17
C VAL A 25 -14.41 -41.17 19.87
N THR A 26 -15.54 -41.70 20.32
CA THR A 26 -16.04 -43.01 19.96
C THR A 26 -16.56 -42.98 18.51
N SER A 27 -16.19 -44.00 17.78
CA SER A 27 -16.52 -44.40 16.42
C SER A 27 -17.76 -43.77 15.74
N GLY A 28 -17.53 -43.16 14.57
CA GLY A 28 -18.51 -42.85 13.53
C GLY A 28 -17.81 -42.15 12.37
N ASP A 29 -17.71 -42.84 11.24
CA ASP A 29 -17.07 -42.39 10.00
C ASP A 29 -17.31 -40.94 9.61
N VAL A 30 -16.30 -40.11 9.71
CA VAL A 30 -16.18 -38.89 8.92
C VAL A 30 -14.71 -38.77 8.51
N THR A 31 -14.40 -39.10 7.27
CA THR A 31 -13.08 -38.86 6.66
C THR A 31 -12.94 -37.37 6.34
N SER A 32 -12.60 -36.58 7.36
CA SER A 32 -11.99 -35.26 7.16
C SER A 32 -10.47 -35.49 7.03
N PRO A 33 -9.80 -34.94 6.03
CA PRO A 33 -8.35 -35.03 5.99
C PRO A 33 -7.80 -34.23 7.15
N LEU A 34 -7.30 -34.95 8.17
CA LEU A 34 -6.49 -34.36 9.22
C LEU A 34 -5.27 -33.74 8.55
N VAL A 35 -5.19 -32.42 8.53
CA VAL A 35 -3.96 -31.73 8.18
C VAL A 35 -2.92 -32.18 9.20
N SER A 36 -2.06 -33.09 8.82
CA SER A 36 -0.97 -33.57 9.64
C SER A 36 -0.06 -32.39 9.96
N THR A 37 -0.04 -31.99 11.23
CA THR A 37 0.95 -31.04 11.77
C THR A 37 2.30 -31.70 12.03
N ALA A 38 2.50 -32.92 11.57
CA ALA A 38 3.76 -33.63 11.72
C ALA A 38 4.81 -32.97 10.82
N TRP A 39 5.87 -32.47 11.42
CA TRP A 39 7.07 -32.04 10.71
C TRP A 39 7.80 -33.27 10.21
N ALA A 40 7.94 -33.41 8.91
CA ALA A 40 8.82 -34.41 8.35
C ALA A 40 10.25 -33.88 8.48
N THR A 41 11.07 -34.57 9.28
CA THR A 41 12.53 -34.46 9.14
C THR A 41 12.87 -35.16 7.84
N LEU A 42 12.80 -34.47 6.72
CA LEU A 42 13.28 -35.00 5.45
C LEU A 42 14.81 -34.96 5.51
N PRO A 43 15.49 -36.12 5.57
CA PRO A 43 16.95 -36.15 5.68
C PRO A 43 17.62 -35.40 4.54
N ASP A 44 16.90 -34.99 3.52
CA ASP A 44 17.65 -34.47 2.39
C ASP A 44 16.90 -33.61 1.37
N LEU A 45 16.33 -32.50 1.80
CA LEU A 45 15.90 -31.50 0.80
C LEU A 45 17.11 -30.99 0.00
N GLN A 46 18.30 -30.89 0.63
CA GLN A 46 19.52 -30.52 -0.07
C GLN A 46 19.91 -31.57 -1.13
N ALA A 47 19.86 -32.89 -0.82
CA ALA A 47 20.15 -33.90 -1.82
C ALA A 47 19.12 -33.93 -2.95
N LYS A 48 17.84 -33.67 -2.69
CA LYS A 48 16.84 -33.46 -3.74
C LYS A 48 17.23 -32.28 -4.64
N ILE A 49 17.69 -31.17 -4.05
CA ILE A 49 18.18 -29.99 -4.77
C ILE A 49 19.42 -30.35 -5.60
N ASP A 50 20.35 -31.06 -5.01
CA ASP A 50 21.61 -31.43 -5.68
C ASP A 50 21.39 -32.42 -6.83
N ALA A 51 20.45 -33.35 -6.69
CA ALA A 51 20.11 -34.33 -7.72
C ALA A 51 19.18 -33.77 -8.82
N ALA A 52 18.50 -32.66 -8.56
CA ALA A 52 17.57 -32.05 -9.51
C ALA A 52 18.30 -31.58 -10.78
N ALA A 53 17.65 -31.74 -11.93
CA ALA A 53 18.10 -31.14 -13.18
C ALA A 53 18.02 -29.61 -13.11
N ASP A 54 18.76 -28.93 -13.99
CA ASP A 54 18.63 -27.48 -14.15
C ASP A 54 17.21 -27.11 -14.57
N ASN A 55 16.66 -26.05 -14.01
CA ASN A 55 15.27 -25.59 -14.18
C ASN A 55 14.20 -26.58 -13.65
N ALA A 56 14.56 -27.57 -12.84
CA ALA A 56 13.58 -28.46 -12.23
C ALA A 56 12.71 -27.74 -11.19
N THR A 57 11.52 -28.28 -10.97
CA THR A 57 10.65 -27.86 -9.86
C THR A 57 10.71 -28.88 -8.74
N ILE A 58 10.99 -28.39 -7.54
CA ILE A 58 10.88 -29.16 -6.30
C ILE A 58 9.65 -28.64 -5.56
N THR A 59 8.67 -29.51 -5.39
CA THR A 59 7.45 -29.22 -4.63
C THR A 59 7.57 -29.81 -3.23
N LEU A 60 7.22 -29.02 -2.22
CA LEU A 60 7.13 -29.50 -0.84
C LEU A 60 5.83 -30.30 -0.67
N ASP A 61 5.97 -31.53 -0.15
CA ASP A 61 4.84 -32.42 0.13
C ASP A 61 4.31 -32.25 1.57
N SER A 62 5.12 -31.65 2.45
CA SER A 62 4.82 -31.45 3.86
C SER A 62 5.66 -30.31 4.43
N ASN A 63 5.28 -29.84 5.64
CA ASN A 63 6.11 -28.91 6.40
C ASN A 63 7.48 -29.55 6.64
N THR A 64 8.53 -28.78 6.34
CA THR A 64 9.90 -29.28 6.34
C THR A 64 10.77 -28.45 7.26
N GLU A 65 11.52 -29.12 8.15
CA GLU A 65 12.56 -28.51 8.96
C GLU A 65 13.94 -28.79 8.38
N ILE A 66 14.79 -27.78 8.40
CA ILE A 66 16.19 -27.87 8.00
C ILE A 66 17.08 -27.32 9.10
N ALA A 67 18.24 -27.94 9.32
CA ALA A 67 19.21 -27.50 10.31
C ALA A 67 20.36 -26.68 9.72
N ALA A 68 20.49 -26.64 8.40
CA ALA A 68 21.53 -25.92 7.68
C ALA A 68 20.96 -25.19 6.45
N THR A 69 21.62 -24.13 6.04
CA THR A 69 21.25 -23.36 4.86
C THR A 69 21.23 -24.22 3.60
N LEU A 70 20.12 -24.19 2.87
CA LEU A 70 20.02 -24.83 1.56
C LEU A 70 20.81 -24.04 0.52
N GLN A 71 21.71 -24.72 -0.18
CA GLN A 71 22.56 -24.14 -1.21
C GLN A 71 21.93 -24.33 -2.59
N ILE A 72 21.68 -23.23 -3.28
CA ILE A 72 21.09 -23.23 -4.62
C ILE A 72 22.16 -22.71 -5.60
N THR A 73 22.75 -23.63 -6.37
CA THR A 73 23.84 -23.33 -7.30
C THR A 73 23.48 -23.53 -8.77
N LYS A 74 22.22 -23.88 -9.04
CA LYS A 74 21.64 -24.07 -10.37
C LYS A 74 20.24 -23.44 -10.44
N ASN A 75 19.71 -23.24 -11.63
CA ASN A 75 18.34 -22.75 -11.78
C ASN A 75 17.34 -23.77 -11.24
N LEU A 76 16.44 -23.32 -10.38
CA LEU A 76 15.50 -24.19 -9.70
C LEU A 76 14.20 -23.43 -9.39
N THR A 77 13.10 -24.15 -9.39
CA THR A 77 11.83 -23.70 -8.82
C THR A 77 11.56 -24.46 -7.53
N LEU A 78 11.40 -23.75 -6.41
CA LEU A 78 10.92 -24.28 -5.15
C LEU A 78 9.45 -23.89 -4.99
N ASP A 79 8.58 -24.87 -5.09
CA ASP A 79 7.14 -24.72 -4.88
C ASP A 79 6.82 -25.10 -3.42
N LEU A 80 6.40 -24.08 -2.66
CA LEU A 80 6.05 -24.29 -1.24
C LEU A 80 4.75 -25.09 -1.08
N ASN A 81 3.86 -25.07 -2.06
CA ASN A 81 2.61 -25.86 -2.08
C ASN A 81 1.84 -25.80 -0.75
N GLY A 82 1.76 -24.61 -0.16
CA GLY A 82 1.10 -24.38 1.13
C GLY A 82 1.89 -24.81 2.37
N CYS A 83 3.06 -25.42 2.19
CA CYS A 83 3.89 -25.93 3.26
C CYS A 83 4.83 -24.87 3.83
N THR A 84 5.32 -25.14 5.04
CA THR A 84 6.32 -24.32 5.71
C THR A 84 7.70 -24.97 5.59
N LEU A 85 8.67 -24.18 5.10
CA LEU A 85 10.09 -24.48 5.16
C LEU A 85 10.69 -23.71 6.34
N ARG A 86 11.13 -24.42 7.37
CA ARG A 86 11.63 -23.83 8.61
C ARG A 86 13.09 -24.17 8.87
N MET A 87 13.90 -23.12 9.09
CA MET A 87 15.24 -23.28 9.64
C MET A 87 15.17 -23.45 11.15
N THR A 88 15.84 -24.47 11.67
CA THR A 88 16.01 -24.71 13.12
C THR A 88 17.43 -24.42 13.59
N GLY A 89 18.38 -24.33 12.66
CA GLY A 89 19.77 -23.97 12.92
C GLY A 89 20.07 -22.49 12.71
N ALA A 90 21.33 -22.14 12.67
CA ALA A 90 21.81 -20.81 12.33
C ALA A 90 22.07 -20.68 10.82
N GLY A 91 21.92 -19.47 10.30
CA GLY A 91 22.17 -19.13 8.90
C GLY A 91 20.89 -18.70 8.15
N SER A 92 21.05 -18.38 6.88
CA SER A 92 19.93 -18.15 5.97
C SER A 92 19.17 -19.44 5.72
N VAL A 93 17.86 -19.38 5.49
CA VAL A 93 17.12 -20.57 5.06
C VAL A 93 17.62 -21.04 3.70
N LEU A 94 17.79 -20.10 2.77
CA LEU A 94 18.25 -20.35 1.40
C LEU A 94 19.43 -19.44 1.06
N LYS A 95 20.42 -19.99 0.34
CA LYS A 95 21.50 -19.22 -0.29
C LYS A 95 21.53 -19.52 -1.78
N VAL A 96 21.40 -18.47 -2.60
CA VAL A 96 21.45 -18.57 -4.07
C VAL A 96 22.78 -18.01 -4.55
N SER A 97 23.56 -18.81 -5.29
CA SER A 97 24.91 -18.46 -5.72
C SER A 97 25.25 -19.04 -7.10
N GLY A 98 26.43 -18.72 -7.63
CA GLY A 98 26.92 -19.34 -8.86
C GLY A 98 26.13 -18.99 -10.12
N ARG A 99 25.57 -17.79 -10.25
CA ARG A 99 24.70 -17.34 -11.36
C ARG A 99 23.36 -18.09 -11.45
N ALA A 100 22.99 -18.80 -10.41
CA ALA A 100 21.70 -19.51 -10.36
C ALA A 100 20.53 -18.54 -10.22
N THR A 101 19.40 -18.95 -10.77
CA THR A 101 18.10 -18.33 -10.51
C THR A 101 17.26 -19.28 -9.69
N LEU A 102 16.92 -18.87 -8.46
CA LEU A 102 15.90 -19.56 -7.66
C LEU A 102 14.55 -18.89 -7.90
N THR A 103 13.56 -19.67 -8.32
CA THR A 103 12.16 -19.25 -8.32
C THR A 103 11.46 -19.82 -7.10
N ILE A 104 10.85 -18.97 -6.27
CA ILE A 104 9.96 -19.37 -5.19
C ILE A 104 8.52 -19.11 -5.62
N THR A 105 7.69 -20.14 -5.51
CA THR A 105 6.25 -20.07 -5.79
C THR A 105 5.45 -20.79 -4.72
N ASP A 106 4.15 -20.63 -4.76
CA ASP A 106 3.21 -21.38 -3.93
C ASP A 106 2.01 -21.75 -4.79
N SER A 107 1.96 -23.01 -5.24
CA SER A 107 0.89 -23.52 -6.10
C SER A 107 -0.39 -23.79 -5.35
N SER A 108 -0.36 -23.86 -4.00
CA SER A 108 -1.54 -24.13 -3.19
C SER A 108 -2.67 -23.12 -3.41
N ALA A 109 -3.91 -23.56 -3.27
CA ALA A 109 -5.07 -22.68 -3.40
C ALA A 109 -5.10 -21.59 -2.32
N ALA A 110 -4.65 -21.92 -1.10
CA ALA A 110 -4.63 -21.00 0.05
C ALA A 110 -3.47 -19.99 0.00
N LYS A 111 -2.45 -20.22 -0.84
CA LYS A 111 -1.23 -19.40 -0.90
C LYS A 111 -0.58 -19.21 0.50
N SER A 112 -0.57 -20.29 1.29
CA SER A 112 -0.12 -20.29 2.70
C SER A 112 1.32 -20.75 2.89
N GLY A 113 2.04 -21.06 1.80
CA GLY A 113 3.41 -21.52 1.83
C GLY A 113 4.34 -20.48 2.47
N THR A 114 5.18 -20.92 3.42
CA THR A 114 6.06 -20.01 4.17
C THR A 114 7.51 -20.49 4.24
N ILE A 115 8.42 -19.53 4.34
CA ILE A 115 9.84 -19.69 4.64
C ILE A 115 10.10 -18.95 5.95
N THR A 116 10.65 -19.60 6.96
CA THR A 116 10.78 -19.01 8.29
C THR A 116 11.98 -19.53 9.09
N GLY A 117 12.30 -18.83 10.18
CA GLY A 117 13.27 -19.28 11.20
C GLY A 117 14.72 -19.04 10.84
N GLY A 118 15.02 -18.43 9.69
CA GLY A 118 16.40 -18.08 9.38
C GLY A 118 16.98 -17.04 10.35
N ASN A 119 18.22 -17.25 10.78
CA ASN A 119 18.94 -16.36 11.69
C ASN A 119 20.40 -16.25 11.23
N ALA A 120 20.72 -15.20 10.50
CA ALA A 120 21.98 -15.03 9.79
C ALA A 120 22.63 -13.67 10.08
N GLU A 121 23.82 -13.45 9.54
CA GLU A 121 24.44 -12.12 9.50
C GLU A 121 23.76 -11.23 8.46
N TYR A 122 23.46 -11.80 7.29
CA TYR A 122 22.73 -11.18 6.19
C TYR A 122 21.75 -12.16 5.58
N GLY A 123 20.58 -11.68 5.14
CA GLY A 123 19.61 -12.48 4.42
C GLY A 123 19.05 -13.63 5.27
N GLY A 124 18.38 -13.32 6.38
CA GLY A 124 17.85 -14.38 7.25
C GLY A 124 16.97 -15.38 6.51
N GLY A 125 16.03 -14.93 5.71
CA GLY A 125 15.24 -15.79 4.83
C GLY A 125 16.04 -16.27 3.63
N VAL A 126 16.52 -15.34 2.80
CA VAL A 126 17.27 -15.66 1.58
C VAL A 126 18.48 -14.74 1.44
N TYR A 127 19.61 -15.34 1.17
CA TYR A 127 20.83 -14.65 0.76
C TYR A 127 21.04 -14.86 -0.74
N VAL A 128 21.08 -13.77 -1.50
CA VAL A 128 21.34 -13.81 -2.96
C VAL A 128 22.73 -13.24 -3.23
N ASP A 129 23.60 -14.08 -3.73
CA ASP A 129 25.01 -13.74 -4.02
C ASP A 129 25.12 -12.92 -5.31
N ASP A 130 26.30 -12.37 -5.57
CA ASP A 130 26.62 -11.64 -6.80
C ASP A 130 26.29 -12.50 -8.03
N TYR A 131 25.69 -11.88 -9.06
CA TYR A 131 25.28 -12.50 -10.32
C TYR A 131 24.19 -13.58 -10.22
N ALA A 132 23.73 -13.92 -9.02
CA ALA A 132 22.58 -14.80 -8.82
C ALA A 132 21.25 -14.02 -8.91
N ALA A 133 20.14 -14.74 -8.94
CA ALA A 133 18.83 -14.13 -8.94
C ALA A 133 17.85 -14.89 -8.05
N LEU A 134 17.01 -14.15 -7.35
CA LEU A 134 15.83 -14.67 -6.68
C LEU A 134 14.58 -14.14 -7.39
N LYS A 135 13.67 -15.05 -7.76
CA LYS A 135 12.37 -14.71 -8.31
C LYS A 135 11.28 -15.24 -7.37
N MET A 136 10.55 -14.34 -6.71
CA MET A 136 9.39 -14.69 -5.89
C MET A 136 8.10 -14.37 -6.63
N THR A 137 7.29 -15.38 -6.95
CA THR A 137 5.97 -15.24 -7.56
C THR A 137 4.84 -15.61 -6.61
N GLY A 138 5.18 -16.22 -5.48
CA GLY A 138 4.28 -16.61 -4.41
C GLY A 138 5.05 -17.00 -3.16
N GLY A 139 4.32 -17.38 -2.11
CA GLY A 139 4.87 -17.71 -0.80
C GLY A 139 5.19 -16.49 0.06
N CYS A 140 5.47 -16.74 1.32
CA CYS A 140 5.73 -15.73 2.32
C CYS A 140 7.06 -16.00 3.04
N ILE A 141 7.98 -15.03 3.04
CA ILE A 141 9.15 -15.05 3.92
C ILE A 141 8.75 -14.32 5.20
N THR A 142 8.77 -15.01 6.33
CA THR A 142 8.29 -14.46 7.60
C THR A 142 9.10 -14.94 8.80
N GLY A 143 9.21 -14.11 9.85
CA GLY A 143 9.89 -14.48 11.10
C GLY A 143 11.36 -14.85 10.93
N CYS A 144 12.04 -14.24 9.96
CA CYS A 144 13.47 -14.39 9.74
C CYS A 144 14.23 -13.20 10.34
N HIS A 145 15.48 -13.42 10.74
CA HIS A 145 16.32 -12.42 11.37
C HIS A 145 17.69 -12.34 10.69
N ALA A 146 18.23 -11.11 10.59
CA ALA A 146 19.62 -10.88 10.21
C ALA A 146 20.25 -9.81 11.09
N SER A 147 21.45 -10.07 11.63
CA SER A 147 22.10 -9.16 12.58
C SER A 147 22.64 -7.88 11.91
N ARG A 148 22.90 -7.89 10.61
CA ARG A 148 23.43 -6.74 9.86
C ARG A 148 22.46 -6.17 8.82
N GLY A 149 21.65 -7.02 8.17
CA GLY A 149 20.65 -6.50 7.25
C GLY A 149 19.98 -7.54 6.36
N GLY A 150 18.80 -7.16 5.85
CA GLY A 150 17.98 -8.04 5.05
C GLY A 150 17.43 -9.22 5.85
N GLY A 151 16.70 -8.96 6.93
CA GLY A 151 16.10 -10.04 7.74
C GLY A 151 15.30 -11.02 6.91
N GLY A 152 14.55 -10.54 5.93
CA GLY A 152 13.91 -11.37 4.91
C GLY A 152 14.88 -11.75 3.81
N ILE A 153 15.37 -10.74 3.06
CA ILE A 153 16.22 -10.93 1.90
C ILE A 153 17.40 -9.98 1.93
N TYR A 154 18.59 -10.51 1.72
CA TYR A 154 19.76 -9.75 1.35
C TYR A 154 20.13 -10.09 -0.09
N SER A 155 20.23 -9.08 -0.95
CA SER A 155 20.51 -9.28 -2.37
C SER A 155 21.74 -8.48 -2.82
N SER A 156 22.74 -9.20 -3.31
CA SER A 156 23.84 -8.67 -4.12
C SER A 156 23.63 -8.97 -5.62
N GLY A 157 22.64 -9.76 -5.96
CA GLY A 157 22.19 -10.07 -7.31
C GLY A 157 20.82 -9.48 -7.60
N ASN A 158 20.09 -10.06 -8.55
CA ASN A 158 18.77 -9.56 -8.92
C ASN A 158 17.66 -10.16 -8.08
N LEU A 159 16.73 -9.33 -7.64
CA LEU A 159 15.50 -9.74 -6.95
C LEU A 159 14.29 -9.39 -7.80
N TYR A 160 13.48 -10.39 -8.15
CA TYR A 160 12.20 -10.22 -8.83
C TYR A 160 11.08 -10.55 -7.85
N MET A 161 10.18 -9.61 -7.61
CA MET A 161 9.01 -9.81 -6.76
C MET A 161 7.73 -9.61 -7.57
N GLY A 162 6.83 -10.58 -7.50
CA GLY A 162 5.58 -10.54 -8.25
C GLY A 162 4.47 -11.40 -7.65
N GLY A 163 3.32 -11.38 -8.27
CA GLY A 163 2.19 -12.22 -7.90
C GLY A 163 1.74 -12.04 -6.45
N THR A 164 1.67 -13.14 -5.71
CA THR A 164 1.26 -13.18 -4.30
C THR A 164 2.44 -13.23 -3.32
N ALA A 165 3.67 -12.96 -3.77
CA ALA A 165 4.86 -12.98 -2.93
C ALA A 165 4.75 -11.97 -1.77
N LYS A 166 5.18 -12.39 -0.58
CA LYS A 166 5.17 -11.56 0.63
C LYS A 166 6.48 -11.66 1.41
N ILE A 167 6.86 -10.55 2.03
CA ILE A 167 7.90 -10.50 3.05
C ILE A 167 7.30 -9.74 4.22
N GLU A 168 7.24 -10.37 5.38
CA GLU A 168 6.62 -9.78 6.56
C GLU A 168 7.27 -10.27 7.87
N LYS A 169 7.21 -9.46 8.92
CA LYS A 169 7.70 -9.82 10.26
C LYS A 169 9.15 -10.31 10.27
N CYS A 170 9.93 -9.89 9.28
CA CYS A 170 11.36 -10.15 9.26
C CYS A 170 12.09 -9.00 9.95
N THR A 171 13.09 -9.34 10.77
CA THR A 171 13.84 -8.38 11.57
C THR A 171 15.32 -8.46 11.24
N GLY A 172 16.01 -7.35 11.34
CA GLY A 172 17.44 -7.25 11.15
C GLY A 172 17.88 -5.93 11.76
N SER A 173 18.97 -5.35 11.39
CA SER A 173 19.25 -3.94 11.69
C SER A 173 18.25 -3.01 10.95
N ASP A 174 16.95 -3.28 11.16
CA ASP A 174 15.74 -2.61 10.68
C ASP A 174 15.30 -2.91 9.22
N ASP A 175 15.91 -3.85 8.51
CA ASP A 175 15.63 -4.09 7.10
C ASP A 175 14.94 -5.44 6.83
N ALA A 176 13.76 -5.42 6.20
CA ALA A 176 13.13 -6.62 5.62
C ALA A 176 13.88 -7.05 4.34
N ILE A 177 14.28 -6.07 3.52
CA ILE A 177 15.11 -6.27 2.31
C ILE A 177 16.30 -5.33 2.35
N TRP A 178 17.49 -5.86 2.07
CA TRP A 178 18.68 -5.09 1.74
C TRP A 178 19.11 -5.38 0.31
N ASN A 179 18.97 -4.38 -0.55
CA ASN A 179 19.42 -4.39 -1.95
C ASN A 179 20.76 -3.65 -2.08
N ARG A 180 21.82 -4.38 -2.39
CA ARG A 180 23.18 -3.80 -2.50
C ARG A 180 23.37 -2.97 -3.76
N GLU A 181 24.46 -2.20 -3.77
CA GLU A 181 24.96 -1.50 -4.93
C GLU A 181 25.20 -2.47 -6.10
N ASN A 182 24.86 -2.05 -7.32
CA ASN A 182 24.92 -2.83 -8.56
C ASN A 182 23.94 -4.03 -8.62
N SER A 183 22.96 -4.11 -7.75
CA SER A 183 21.88 -5.08 -7.81
C SER A 183 20.53 -4.41 -8.09
N ASP A 184 19.59 -5.16 -8.67
CA ASP A 184 18.29 -4.65 -9.07
C ASP A 184 17.15 -5.36 -8.33
N ILE A 185 16.16 -4.58 -7.89
CA ILE A 185 14.84 -5.09 -7.53
C ILE A 185 13.90 -4.84 -8.70
N TYR A 186 13.40 -5.91 -9.30
CA TYR A 186 12.29 -5.87 -10.27
C TYR A 186 10.99 -6.01 -9.50
N ALA A 187 10.29 -4.92 -9.35
CA ALA A 187 9.09 -4.80 -8.56
C ALA A 187 7.85 -5.08 -9.43
N ASP A 188 7.53 -6.36 -9.60
CA ASP A 188 6.49 -6.85 -10.53
C ASP A 188 5.22 -7.31 -9.78
N GLY A 189 4.97 -6.78 -8.61
CA GLY A 189 3.87 -7.12 -7.68
C GLY A 189 4.39 -7.67 -6.36
N GLY A 190 3.47 -8.16 -5.53
CA GLY A 190 3.81 -8.64 -4.18
C GLY A 190 3.76 -7.54 -3.12
N THR A 191 4.06 -7.90 -1.89
CA THR A 191 4.03 -7.00 -0.74
C THR A 191 5.23 -7.16 0.16
N VAL A 192 5.72 -6.05 0.71
CA VAL A 192 6.76 -6.01 1.73
C VAL A 192 6.21 -5.26 2.94
N ASP A 193 6.11 -5.94 4.08
CA ASP A 193 5.82 -5.31 5.37
C ASP A 193 7.13 -5.18 6.15
N GLY A 194 7.69 -3.99 6.11
CA GLY A 194 8.98 -3.69 6.72
C GLY A 194 9.84 -2.75 5.87
N THR A 195 11.05 -2.53 6.30
CA THR A 195 11.99 -1.59 5.70
C THR A 195 12.71 -2.17 4.49
N VAL A 196 12.86 -1.36 3.43
CA VAL A 196 13.68 -1.66 2.26
C VAL A 196 14.89 -0.72 2.23
N ASN A 197 16.10 -1.27 2.40
CA ASN A 197 17.33 -0.52 2.24
C ASN A 197 17.84 -0.69 0.81
N ASN A 198 17.75 0.37 0.01
CA ASN A 198 18.11 0.34 -1.41
C ASN A 198 19.41 1.09 -1.68
N GLN A 199 20.43 0.37 -2.08
CA GLN A 199 21.70 0.92 -2.60
C GLN A 199 21.85 0.67 -4.12
N GLY A 200 21.03 -0.20 -4.70
CA GLY A 200 20.95 -0.49 -6.13
C GLY A 200 19.76 0.18 -6.81
N THR A 201 19.17 -0.46 -7.80
CA THR A 201 18.02 0.09 -8.53
C THR A 201 16.72 -0.64 -8.18
N ILE A 202 15.66 0.11 -7.92
CA ILE A 202 14.30 -0.41 -7.90
C ILE A 202 13.64 -0.03 -9.21
N LYS A 203 13.21 -1.02 -9.98
CA LYS A 203 12.56 -0.86 -11.28
C LYS A 203 11.40 -1.84 -11.45
N ARG A 204 10.66 -1.72 -12.52
CA ARG A 204 9.50 -2.55 -12.84
C ARG A 204 9.67 -3.13 -14.25
N SER A 205 9.29 -4.39 -14.43
CA SER A 205 9.16 -4.97 -15.78
C SER A 205 8.01 -4.31 -16.53
N GLU A 206 8.10 -4.24 -17.83
CA GLU A 206 7.06 -3.65 -18.67
C GLU A 206 5.72 -4.37 -18.47
N GLY A 207 4.66 -3.60 -18.20
CA GLY A 207 3.30 -4.12 -18.00
C GLY A 207 3.04 -4.79 -16.65
N ALA A 208 4.03 -4.91 -15.77
CA ALA A 208 3.85 -5.55 -14.46
C ALA A 208 3.19 -4.61 -13.42
N ALA A 209 2.60 -5.19 -12.36
CA ALA A 209 2.16 -4.46 -11.20
C ALA A 209 3.36 -4.01 -10.35
N ALA A 210 3.22 -2.92 -9.60
CA ALA A 210 4.27 -2.48 -8.70
C ALA A 210 4.25 -3.22 -7.36
N VAL A 211 5.39 -3.30 -6.66
CA VAL A 211 5.46 -3.79 -5.26
C VAL A 211 4.82 -2.78 -4.33
N THR A 212 4.03 -3.26 -3.39
CA THR A 212 3.46 -2.44 -2.32
C THR A 212 4.29 -2.60 -1.04
N VAL A 213 4.77 -1.49 -0.49
CA VAL A 213 5.45 -1.47 0.81
C VAL A 213 4.47 -0.99 1.86
N PHE A 214 4.24 -1.80 2.90
CA PHE A 214 3.38 -1.46 4.04
C PHE A 214 4.22 -1.21 5.29
N ASN A 215 3.82 -0.24 6.11
CA ASN A 215 4.33 0.01 7.47
C ASN A 215 5.86 0.09 7.60
N GLY A 216 6.55 0.46 6.53
CA GLY A 216 8.00 0.50 6.51
C GLY A 216 8.57 1.75 5.87
N THR A 217 9.88 1.89 5.94
CA THR A 217 10.61 2.96 5.28
C THR A 217 11.42 2.41 4.12
N VAL A 218 11.38 3.09 2.98
CA VAL A 218 12.34 2.84 1.91
C VAL A 218 13.51 3.82 2.07
N TYR A 219 14.65 3.32 2.52
CA TYR A 219 15.90 4.08 2.52
C TYR A 219 16.54 3.98 1.14
N ASN A 220 16.35 4.97 0.29
CA ASN A 220 17.06 5.09 -0.97
C ASN A 220 18.41 5.77 -0.73
N ARG A 221 19.46 4.97 -0.60
CA ARG A 221 20.81 5.43 -0.24
C ARG A 221 21.46 6.20 -1.40
N SER A 222 22.62 6.79 -1.15
CA SER A 222 23.32 7.66 -2.10
C SER A 222 23.60 7.04 -3.48
N ALA A 223 23.86 5.74 -3.56
CA ALA A 223 23.96 5.00 -4.82
C ALA A 223 22.61 4.48 -5.33
N GLY A 224 21.56 4.59 -4.52
CA GLY A 224 20.26 4.01 -4.81
C GLY A 224 19.49 4.79 -5.86
N LYS A 225 18.77 4.08 -6.74
CA LYS A 225 17.91 4.63 -7.76
C LYS A 225 16.51 4.00 -7.71
N ILE A 226 15.49 4.82 -7.81
CA ILE A 226 14.10 4.38 -7.96
C ILE A 226 13.61 4.87 -9.31
N GLU A 227 13.47 3.96 -10.28
CA GLU A 227 13.01 4.26 -11.64
C GLU A 227 11.50 4.05 -11.79
N ALA A 228 10.98 2.99 -11.16
CA ALA A 228 9.58 2.63 -11.19
C ALA A 228 9.32 1.56 -10.11
N GLY A 229 8.07 1.09 -9.98
CA GLY A 229 7.80 -0.16 -9.28
C GLY A 229 7.47 -0.05 -7.80
N ILE A 230 7.45 1.13 -7.20
CA ILE A 230 6.89 1.33 -5.88
C ILE A 230 5.47 1.89 -6.06
N TYR A 231 4.47 1.14 -5.61
CA TYR A 231 3.08 1.55 -5.57
C TYR A 231 2.60 1.54 -4.12
N GLY A 232 2.35 2.73 -3.58
CA GLY A 232 1.73 2.85 -2.26
C GLY A 232 2.63 2.50 -1.08
N ILE A 233 3.27 3.51 -0.51
CA ILE A 233 3.76 3.43 0.87
C ILE A 233 2.62 3.95 1.72
N TYR A 234 1.74 3.04 2.21
CA TYR A 234 0.50 3.47 2.87
C TYR A 234 0.73 4.07 4.26
N ASN A 235 1.63 3.56 5.07
CA ASN A 235 1.96 4.10 6.39
C ASN A 235 3.47 4.25 6.56
N GLY A 236 4.18 4.50 5.47
CA GLY A 236 5.63 4.57 5.48
C GLY A 236 6.16 5.84 4.82
N THR A 237 7.46 5.92 4.77
CA THR A 237 8.19 7.08 4.24
C THR A 237 9.25 6.59 3.26
N VAL A 238 9.55 7.38 2.23
CA VAL A 238 10.80 7.24 1.47
C VAL A 238 11.79 8.25 2.01
N GLU A 239 12.89 7.79 2.58
CA GLU A 239 14.05 8.64 2.87
C GLU A 239 15.01 8.59 1.68
N ASN A 240 15.05 9.66 0.90
CA ASN A 240 15.80 9.71 -0.34
C ASN A 240 17.11 10.48 -0.21
N ASN A 241 18.22 9.75 -0.26
CA ASN A 241 19.58 10.27 -0.44
C ASN A 241 20.15 9.91 -1.83
N GLY A 242 19.39 9.20 -2.65
CA GLY A 242 19.72 8.78 -4.00
C GLY A 242 18.87 9.50 -5.04
N THR A 243 18.54 8.82 -6.12
CA THR A 243 17.77 9.40 -7.23
C THR A 243 16.40 8.72 -7.37
N ILE A 244 15.36 9.51 -7.54
CA ILE A 244 14.02 9.04 -7.92
C ILE A 244 13.72 9.57 -9.31
N THR A 245 13.52 8.67 -10.27
CA THR A 245 13.17 9.00 -11.65
C THR A 245 11.80 8.47 -12.08
N GLY A 246 11.14 7.70 -11.20
CA GLY A 246 9.82 7.12 -11.45
C GLY A 246 9.20 6.53 -10.19
N GLY A 247 8.07 5.85 -10.34
CA GLY A 247 7.29 5.28 -9.23
C GLY A 247 6.07 6.10 -8.86
N THR A 248 5.21 5.56 -8.00
CA THR A 248 4.01 6.23 -7.48
C THR A 248 4.04 6.19 -5.95
N PHE A 249 3.93 7.35 -5.32
CA PHE A 249 4.15 7.53 -3.89
C PHE A 249 2.90 8.13 -3.23
N TYR A 250 2.24 7.35 -2.35
CA TYR A 250 1.10 7.81 -1.54
C TYR A 250 1.55 8.34 -0.18
N GLY A 251 2.65 7.81 0.35
CA GLY A 251 3.28 8.28 1.58
C GLY A 251 4.21 9.48 1.36
N ALA A 252 4.83 9.94 2.45
CA ALA A 252 5.77 11.04 2.39
C ALA A 252 7.09 10.62 1.73
N VAL A 253 7.67 11.52 0.93
CA VAL A 253 9.04 11.41 0.42
C VAL A 253 9.89 12.52 1.06
N MET A 254 10.95 12.14 1.75
CA MET A 254 11.86 13.05 2.43
C MET A 254 13.18 13.11 1.66
N ILE A 255 13.51 14.26 1.12
CA ILE A 255 14.82 14.51 0.51
C ILE A 255 15.73 15.05 1.62
N ARG A 256 16.70 14.24 2.03
CA ARG A 256 17.64 14.61 3.08
C ARG A 256 18.77 15.44 2.51
N LYS A 257 19.16 16.46 3.23
CA LYS A 257 20.41 17.17 2.97
C LYS A 257 21.58 16.31 3.45
N GLY A 258 22.54 16.05 2.59
CA GLY A 258 23.76 15.36 3.00
C GLY A 258 24.46 16.13 4.13
N SER A 259 24.70 15.45 5.25
CA SER A 259 25.33 16.06 6.43
C SER A 259 26.83 16.32 6.27
N LEU A 260 27.45 15.69 5.28
CA LEU A 260 28.89 15.77 4.99
C LEU A 260 29.11 15.96 3.50
N SER A 261 30.19 16.56 3.10
CA SER A 261 30.48 16.91 1.69
C SER A 261 30.58 15.70 0.73
N TRP A 262 30.71 14.50 1.26
CA TRP A 262 30.74 13.25 0.48
C TRP A 262 29.42 12.47 0.50
N VAL A 263 28.41 12.91 1.27
CA VAL A 263 27.09 12.30 1.26
C VAL A 263 26.28 12.97 0.17
N SER A 264 25.82 12.21 -0.83
CA SER A 264 25.01 12.77 -1.89
C SER A 264 23.68 13.27 -1.33
N THR A 265 23.21 14.36 -1.90
CA THR A 265 21.88 14.89 -1.65
C THR A 265 20.89 14.18 -2.54
N GLY A 266 19.78 13.74 -1.97
CA GLY A 266 18.73 13.08 -2.74
C GLY A 266 18.14 13.99 -3.82
N SER A 267 17.71 13.40 -4.92
CA SER A 267 17.07 14.14 -6.02
C SER A 267 15.84 13.43 -6.55
N ILE A 268 14.91 14.20 -7.11
CA ILE A 268 13.70 13.73 -7.77
C ILE A 268 13.64 14.38 -9.16
N SER A 269 13.62 13.55 -10.20
CA SER A 269 13.43 14.01 -11.59
C SER A 269 12.25 13.34 -12.29
N GLY A 270 11.47 12.50 -11.60
CA GLY A 270 10.30 11.82 -12.12
C GLY A 270 9.49 11.16 -11.01
N GLY A 271 8.43 10.46 -11.38
CA GLY A 271 7.50 9.80 -10.46
C GLY A 271 6.20 10.57 -10.25
N THR A 272 5.21 9.91 -9.64
CA THR A 272 3.91 10.49 -9.31
C THR A 272 3.74 10.52 -7.80
N PHE A 273 3.44 11.69 -7.24
CA PHE A 273 3.43 11.94 -5.80
C PHE A 273 2.04 12.37 -5.34
N TYR A 274 1.40 11.54 -4.55
CA TYR A 274 0.14 11.83 -3.85
C TYR A 274 0.37 12.28 -2.42
N GLY A 275 1.46 11.81 -1.80
CA GLY A 275 1.90 12.23 -0.48
C GLY A 275 2.78 13.46 -0.50
N SER A 276 3.13 13.97 0.68
CA SER A 276 3.98 15.16 0.80
C SER A 276 5.41 14.89 0.34
N ILE A 277 6.08 15.93 -0.17
CA ILE A 277 7.52 15.95 -0.35
C ILE A 277 8.10 16.92 0.68
N VAL A 278 8.92 16.39 1.58
CA VAL A 278 9.70 17.18 2.54
C VAL A 278 11.11 17.33 1.98
N ASN A 279 11.43 18.51 1.47
CA ASN A 279 12.72 18.78 0.84
C ASN A 279 13.60 19.63 1.74
N GLU A 280 14.52 18.97 2.47
CA GLU A 280 15.49 19.63 3.36
C GLU A 280 16.72 20.15 2.59
N ALA A 281 16.86 19.76 1.34
CA ALA A 281 18.09 19.98 0.57
C ALA A 281 18.04 21.24 -0.30
N GLY A 282 16.86 21.65 -0.74
CA GLY A 282 16.67 22.82 -1.57
C GLY A 282 15.85 22.53 -2.84
N PRO A 283 15.23 23.54 -3.43
CA PRO A 283 14.30 23.35 -4.55
C PRO A 283 14.97 22.74 -5.79
N GLU A 284 16.25 22.92 -5.98
CA GLU A 284 17.04 22.38 -7.10
C GLU A 284 17.09 20.84 -7.10
N GLN A 285 16.70 20.17 -6.00
CA GLN A 285 16.69 18.72 -5.92
C GLN A 285 15.42 18.09 -6.49
N VAL A 286 14.41 18.89 -6.82
CA VAL A 286 13.19 18.43 -7.49
C VAL A 286 13.11 19.11 -8.86
N THR A 287 13.40 18.35 -9.90
CA THR A 287 13.49 18.83 -11.28
C THR A 287 12.46 18.18 -12.23
N GLY A 288 11.57 17.36 -11.67
CA GLY A 288 10.55 16.66 -12.43
C GLY A 288 9.58 15.89 -11.54
N GLY A 289 8.65 15.18 -12.17
CA GLY A 289 7.60 14.40 -11.51
C GLY A 289 6.22 14.95 -11.80
N THR A 290 5.21 14.29 -11.24
CA THR A 290 3.80 14.67 -11.31
C THR A 290 3.24 14.72 -9.91
N PHE A 291 2.58 15.80 -9.56
CA PHE A 291 2.16 16.08 -8.19
C PHE A 291 0.64 16.14 -8.08
N ALA A 292 0.11 15.49 -7.06
CA ALA A 292 -1.31 15.54 -6.76
C ALA A 292 -1.67 16.90 -6.12
N VAL A 293 -2.57 17.61 -6.76
CA VAL A 293 -3.20 18.82 -6.23
C VAL A 293 -4.62 18.46 -5.81
N ARG A 294 -4.92 18.64 -4.53
CA ARG A 294 -6.24 18.35 -3.95
C ARG A 294 -7.01 19.62 -3.71
N PHE A 295 -8.32 19.55 -3.96
CA PHE A 295 -9.25 20.63 -3.65
C PHE A 295 -10.12 20.19 -2.47
N ASP A 296 -9.87 20.75 -1.30
CA ASP A 296 -10.63 20.48 -0.07
C ASP A 296 -11.76 21.51 0.05
N THR A 297 -12.96 21.10 -0.26
CA THR A 297 -14.16 21.94 -0.22
C THR A 297 -14.66 22.23 1.20
N GLY A 298 -14.17 21.48 2.21
CA GLY A 298 -14.56 21.66 3.60
C GLY A 298 -15.99 21.21 3.93
N ASP A 299 -16.62 20.43 3.05
CA ASP A 299 -17.95 19.82 3.21
C ASP A 299 -17.88 18.31 3.44
N GLY A 300 -16.68 17.73 3.45
CA GLY A 300 -16.42 16.31 3.58
C GLY A 300 -16.33 15.56 2.25
N THR A 301 -16.62 16.19 1.13
CA THR A 301 -16.36 15.60 -0.18
C THR A 301 -14.85 15.53 -0.42
N LYS A 302 -14.41 14.47 -1.12
CA LYS A 302 -13.00 14.26 -1.46
C LYS A 302 -12.90 14.07 -2.98
N PRO A 303 -12.86 15.14 -3.76
CA PRO A 303 -12.64 15.03 -5.19
C PRO A 303 -11.32 14.32 -5.49
N GLU A 304 -11.28 13.60 -6.60
CA GLU A 304 -10.01 13.02 -7.08
C GLU A 304 -8.99 14.15 -7.31
N PRO A 305 -7.74 13.94 -6.92
CA PRO A 305 -6.71 14.97 -7.10
C PRO A 305 -6.41 15.18 -8.58
N GLU A 306 -6.17 16.43 -8.95
CA GLU A 306 -5.58 16.75 -10.24
C GLU A 306 -4.09 16.39 -10.22
N LEU A 307 -3.60 15.72 -11.26
CA LEU A 307 -2.20 15.34 -11.41
C LEU A 307 -1.50 16.38 -12.31
N VAL A 308 -0.65 17.17 -11.69
CA VAL A 308 0.03 18.30 -12.34
C VAL A 308 1.52 17.97 -12.52
N PRO A 309 2.05 18.01 -13.75
CA PRO A 309 3.49 17.87 -14.00
C PRO A 309 4.30 18.94 -13.27
N TRP A 310 5.53 18.59 -12.91
CA TRP A 310 6.45 19.54 -12.30
C TRP A 310 6.59 20.83 -13.12
N ASN A 311 6.49 21.95 -12.43
CA ASN A 311 6.59 23.31 -12.99
C ASN A 311 5.44 23.72 -13.91
N ASP A 312 4.39 22.89 -14.05
CA ASP A 312 3.15 23.27 -14.69
C ASP A 312 2.21 23.93 -13.68
N LYS A 313 1.13 24.51 -14.16
CA LYS A 313 0.10 25.17 -13.35
C LYS A 313 -1.10 24.25 -13.16
N VAL A 314 -1.67 24.26 -11.97
CA VAL A 314 -2.97 23.62 -11.75
C VAL A 314 -4.09 24.50 -12.34
N LEU A 315 -5.07 23.86 -12.95
CA LEU A 315 -6.22 24.57 -13.46
C LEU A 315 -7.17 24.95 -12.32
N ARG A 316 -7.68 26.17 -12.34
CA ARG A 316 -8.76 26.53 -11.43
C ARG A 316 -10.02 25.74 -11.80
N PRO A 317 -10.72 25.12 -10.82
CA PRO A 317 -12.00 24.47 -11.08
C PRO A 317 -12.98 25.41 -11.82
N THR A 318 -13.67 24.90 -12.82
CA THR A 318 -14.59 25.67 -13.68
C THR A 318 -15.85 26.08 -12.95
N SER A 319 -16.20 25.45 -11.86
CA SER A 319 -17.31 25.80 -10.96
C SER A 319 -16.79 25.95 -9.54
N ASP A 320 -17.29 26.97 -8.86
CA ASP A 320 -17.03 27.15 -7.44
C ASP A 320 -17.77 26.08 -6.64
N PRO A 321 -17.20 25.58 -5.52
CA PRO A 321 -17.87 24.63 -4.66
C PRO A 321 -19.05 25.31 -3.93
N GLU A 322 -20.04 24.51 -3.52
CA GLU A 322 -21.22 24.97 -2.81
C GLU A 322 -21.22 24.49 -1.36
N LYS A 323 -21.58 25.35 -0.41
CA LYS A 323 -21.75 25.03 0.99
C LYS A 323 -22.93 25.77 1.58
N SER A 324 -23.90 25.02 2.12
CA SER A 324 -25.14 25.60 2.68
C SER A 324 -24.84 26.69 3.73
N GLY A 325 -25.48 27.84 3.58
CA GLY A 325 -25.33 28.99 4.48
C GLY A 325 -23.97 29.71 4.39
N HIS A 326 -23.20 29.44 3.36
CA HIS A 326 -21.89 30.08 3.14
C HIS A 326 -21.73 30.51 1.70
N THR A 327 -20.94 31.58 1.51
CA THR A 327 -20.50 32.06 0.20
C THR A 327 -19.04 31.66 0.01
N PHE A 328 -18.70 31.06 -1.13
CA PHE A 328 -17.33 30.75 -1.47
C PHE A 328 -16.54 32.05 -1.73
N ILE A 329 -15.36 32.15 -1.14
CA ILE A 329 -14.46 33.30 -1.33
C ILE A 329 -13.43 32.96 -2.39
N ASP A 330 -12.60 31.96 -2.13
CA ASP A 330 -11.56 31.49 -3.05
C ASP A 330 -10.85 30.27 -2.51
N TRP A 331 -9.89 29.75 -3.26
CA TRP A 331 -8.98 28.67 -2.87
C TRP A 331 -7.74 29.21 -2.15
N TYR A 332 -7.35 28.55 -1.05
CA TYR A 332 -6.24 28.95 -0.21
C TYR A 332 -5.25 27.82 -0.01
N LEU A 333 -3.95 28.19 -0.01
CA LEU A 333 -2.86 27.32 0.44
C LEU A 333 -2.39 27.83 1.80
N GLY A 334 -2.69 27.08 2.86
CA GLY A 334 -2.55 27.61 4.23
C GLY A 334 -3.49 28.80 4.44
N ASP A 335 -2.95 29.94 4.86
CA ASP A 335 -3.68 31.17 5.12
C ASP A 335 -3.69 32.16 3.94
N GLU A 336 -2.96 31.85 2.86
CA GLU A 336 -2.82 32.73 1.72
C GLU A 336 -3.72 32.29 0.55
N LYS A 337 -4.32 33.29 -0.12
CA LYS A 337 -5.08 33.05 -1.35
C LYS A 337 -4.15 32.49 -2.41
N TYR A 338 -4.54 31.35 -2.99
CA TYR A 338 -3.72 30.67 -4.00
C TYR A 338 -3.73 31.41 -5.34
N ASN A 339 -2.53 31.63 -5.86
CA ASN A 339 -2.36 32.14 -7.21
C ASN A 339 -2.19 31.00 -8.20
N PHE A 340 -3.18 30.75 -9.05
CA PHE A 340 -3.19 29.68 -10.05
C PHE A 340 -2.12 29.85 -11.15
N ASP A 341 -1.45 30.98 -11.19
CA ASP A 341 -0.26 31.18 -12.03
C ASP A 341 1.01 30.63 -11.43
N THR A 342 0.97 30.20 -10.17
CA THR A 342 2.13 29.63 -9.49
C THR A 342 2.41 28.23 -10.02
N PRO A 343 3.64 27.93 -10.44
CA PRO A 343 4.03 26.59 -10.84
C PRO A 343 3.96 25.61 -9.66
N VAL A 344 3.46 24.40 -9.92
CA VAL A 344 3.40 23.32 -8.93
C VAL A 344 4.75 22.59 -8.89
N THR A 345 5.40 22.59 -7.73
CA THR A 345 6.71 21.96 -7.52
C THR A 345 6.67 20.86 -6.46
N ALA A 346 5.51 20.65 -5.83
CA ALA A 346 5.26 19.59 -4.84
C ALA A 346 3.74 19.33 -4.74
N PRO A 347 3.33 18.20 -4.18
CA PRO A 347 1.92 17.94 -3.87
C PRO A 347 1.37 18.98 -2.91
N LEU A 348 0.15 19.46 -3.17
CA LEU A 348 -0.48 20.48 -2.33
C LEU A 348 -1.98 20.21 -2.16
N THR A 349 -2.56 20.83 -1.12
CA THR A 349 -3.99 20.82 -0.85
C THR A 349 -4.50 22.25 -0.77
N LEU A 350 -5.35 22.62 -1.71
CA LEU A 350 -6.03 23.91 -1.73
C LEU A 350 -7.34 23.79 -0.96
N LYS A 351 -7.54 24.65 0.01
CA LYS A 351 -8.75 24.67 0.83
C LYS A 351 -9.68 25.77 0.39
N ALA A 352 -10.96 25.43 0.23
CA ALA A 352 -12.00 26.42 0.01
C ALA A 352 -12.16 27.32 1.26
N LYS A 353 -12.13 28.63 1.07
CA LYS A 353 -12.44 29.58 2.11
C LYS A 353 -13.88 30.08 1.95
N TRP A 354 -14.58 30.11 3.07
CA TRP A 354 -16.00 30.36 3.13
C TRP A 354 -16.32 31.57 4.01
N GLU A 355 -17.28 32.37 3.60
CA GLU A 355 -17.90 33.40 4.40
C GLU A 355 -19.31 32.97 4.78
N LYS A 356 -19.66 33.03 6.05
CA LYS A 356 -20.98 32.70 6.52
C LYS A 356 -21.99 33.76 6.05
N VAL A 357 -23.03 33.33 5.35
CA VAL A 357 -24.14 34.21 5.01
C VAL A 357 -24.85 34.59 6.31
N PRO A 358 -24.98 35.89 6.65
CA PRO A 358 -25.74 36.27 7.81
C PRO A 358 -27.17 35.75 7.68
N SER A 359 -27.65 34.98 8.66
CA SER A 359 -29.07 34.67 8.73
C SER A 359 -29.81 36.00 8.94
N SER A 360 -30.46 36.51 7.92
CA SER A 360 -31.35 37.64 8.05
C SER A 360 -32.54 37.17 8.91
N GLY A 361 -32.39 37.23 10.21
CA GLY A 361 -33.49 37.22 11.16
C GLY A 361 -34.29 38.49 10.95
N GLY A 362 -35.04 38.54 9.88
CA GLY A 362 -35.99 39.59 9.65
C GLY A 362 -37.14 39.44 10.66
N TYR A 363 -36.94 40.05 11.82
CA TYR A 363 -38.11 40.47 12.57
C TYR A 363 -38.77 41.59 11.73
N TYR A 364 -39.75 41.24 10.93
CA TYR A 364 -40.71 42.23 10.44
C TYR A 364 -41.46 42.71 11.65
N TYR A 365 -41.05 43.86 12.21
CA TYR A 365 -41.85 44.65 13.12
C TYR A 365 -42.98 45.22 12.31
N TYR A 366 -44.17 44.66 12.40
CA TYR A 366 -45.40 45.30 11.97
C TYR A 366 -45.78 46.30 13.07
N PRO A 367 -45.74 47.63 12.78
CA PRO A 367 -46.38 48.56 13.70
C PRO A 367 -47.89 48.31 13.67
N THR A 368 -48.43 47.81 14.77
CA THR A 368 -49.87 47.76 15.00
C THR A 368 -50.39 49.20 15.15
N THR A 369 -50.89 49.78 14.07
CA THR A 369 -51.79 50.93 14.19
C THR A 369 -53.16 50.37 14.51
N ASP A 370 -53.59 50.56 15.80
CA ASP A 370 -54.97 50.43 16.20
C ASP A 370 -55.85 51.41 15.37
N THR A 371 -56.69 50.83 14.53
CA THR A 371 -57.95 51.48 14.13
C THR A 371 -59.05 50.44 14.06
N LYS A 372 -60.11 50.70 14.87
CA LYS A 372 -61.32 49.97 15.02
C LYS A 372 -62.10 49.78 13.74
N ALA A 373 -62.64 48.56 13.64
CA ALA A 373 -63.97 48.17 13.14
C ALA A 373 -64.41 48.63 11.76
N ASP A 374 -64.64 47.70 10.84
CA ASP A 374 -66.04 47.47 10.38
C ASP A 374 -66.14 46.04 9.77
N ASP A 375 -67.23 45.40 10.11
CA ASP A 375 -67.67 44.12 9.52
C ASP A 375 -68.19 44.34 8.14
N THR A 376 -67.74 43.56 7.12
CA THR A 376 -68.57 42.83 6.17
C THR A 376 -67.80 42.24 5.00
N LYS A 377 -68.05 40.94 4.80
CA LYS A 377 -68.04 40.22 3.53
C LYS A 377 -66.71 39.85 2.85
N GLY A 378 -66.54 38.55 2.73
CA GLY A 378 -66.17 37.92 1.46
C GLY A 378 -64.70 37.48 1.33
N SER A 379 -64.42 36.25 1.65
CA SER A 379 -63.22 35.53 1.20
C SER A 379 -63.22 35.37 -0.33
N PRO A 380 -62.12 35.58 -0.99
CA PRO A 380 -61.79 34.77 -2.15
C PRO A 380 -60.67 33.81 -1.83
N LYS A 381 -60.92 32.54 -2.09
CA LYS A 381 -59.92 31.49 -2.18
C LYS A 381 -59.03 31.76 -3.38
N THR A 382 -57.76 32.05 -3.17
CA THR A 382 -56.78 31.95 -4.22
C THR A 382 -55.91 30.73 -3.89
N ALA A 383 -56.06 29.69 -4.73
CA ALA A 383 -55.16 28.56 -4.77
C ALA A 383 -53.81 29.04 -5.34
N ASP A 384 -52.76 28.80 -4.57
CA ASP A 384 -51.38 29.02 -5.03
C ASP A 384 -50.99 27.86 -5.97
N PRO A 385 -50.64 28.13 -7.25
CA PRO A 385 -50.23 27.10 -8.18
C PRO A 385 -48.75 26.67 -8.04
N GLY A 386 -48.03 27.12 -7.02
CA GLY A 386 -46.60 26.97 -6.91
C GLY A 386 -46.07 25.62 -6.38
N VAL A 387 -46.92 24.75 -5.81
CA VAL A 387 -46.47 23.51 -5.14
C VAL A 387 -46.59 22.26 -6.01
N ALA A 388 -47.23 22.36 -7.19
CA ALA A 388 -47.47 21.16 -8.02
C ALA A 388 -46.36 20.87 -9.07
N LEU A 389 -45.30 21.67 -9.16
CA LEU A 389 -44.27 21.50 -10.21
C LEU A 389 -42.99 20.77 -9.75
N TYR A 390 -42.80 20.47 -8.45
CA TYR A 390 -41.61 19.80 -7.99
C TYR A 390 -41.78 18.29 -7.73
N ALA A 391 -43.00 17.73 -7.90
CA ALA A 391 -43.24 16.30 -7.71
C ALA A 391 -43.18 15.45 -8.99
N ALA A 392 -42.95 16.08 -10.16
CA ALA A 392 -42.98 15.38 -11.46
C ALA A 392 -41.62 15.11 -12.10
N LEU A 393 -40.52 15.51 -11.48
CA LEU A 393 -39.16 15.31 -12.02
C LEU A 393 -38.30 14.28 -11.29
N SER A 394 -38.84 13.57 -10.28
CA SER A 394 -38.08 12.52 -9.57
C SER A 394 -38.44 11.07 -9.94
N LEU A 395 -39.19 10.84 -11.00
CA LEU A 395 -39.69 9.49 -11.37
C LEU A 395 -39.24 9.03 -12.79
N LEU A 396 -38.22 9.63 -13.38
CA LEU A 396 -37.76 9.27 -14.74
C LEU A 396 -36.29 8.87 -14.85
N SER A 397 -35.70 8.31 -13.78
CA SER A 397 -34.31 7.76 -13.87
C SER A 397 -34.16 6.33 -13.40
N LEU A 398 -35.18 5.50 -13.51
CA LEU A 398 -35.06 4.07 -13.14
C LEU A 398 -35.76 3.13 -14.12
N THR A 399 -35.50 3.27 -15.42
CA THR A 399 -35.77 2.19 -16.38
C THR A 399 -34.86 2.33 -17.58
N GLY A 400 -33.97 1.37 -17.73
CA GLY A 400 -33.34 1.12 -19.03
C GLY A 400 -31.84 1.05 -19.03
N LEU A 401 -31.26 -0.09 -18.68
CA LEU A 401 -30.23 -0.73 -19.53
C LEU A 401 -30.08 -2.21 -19.19
N THR A 402 -30.94 -3.02 -19.76
CA THR A 402 -30.61 -4.41 -20.07
C THR A 402 -29.96 -4.41 -21.44
N CYS A 403 -28.68 -4.71 -21.50
CA CYS A 403 -28.02 -4.89 -22.79
C CYS A 403 -27.68 -6.37 -23.02
N ALA A 404 -28.13 -6.79 -24.14
CA ALA A 404 -28.01 -8.12 -24.69
C ALA A 404 -26.57 -8.47 -25.05
N THR A 405 -26.14 -9.64 -24.62
CA THR A 405 -25.01 -10.37 -25.20
C THR A 405 -25.36 -10.82 -26.60
N LYS A 406 -24.52 -10.55 -27.59
CA LYS A 406 -24.51 -11.28 -28.85
C LYS A 406 -23.10 -11.67 -29.26
N LYS A 407 -22.94 -12.99 -29.40
CA LYS A 407 -21.78 -13.69 -29.93
C LYS A 407 -21.40 -13.19 -31.34
N ARG A 408 -20.11 -13.07 -31.58
CA ARG A 408 -19.39 -13.75 -32.65
C ARG A 408 -17.89 -13.69 -32.38
#